data_be22fb60b6194524785328e3babff9de
#
_entry.id   be22fb60b6194524785328e3babff9de
#
_cell.length_a   1.000
_cell.length_b   1.000
_cell.length_c   1.000
_cell.angle_alpha   90.00
_cell.angle_beta   90.00
_cell.angle_gamma   90.00
#
_symmetry.space_group_name_H-M   'P 1'
#
loop_
_entity.id
_entity.type
_entity.pdbx_description
1 polymer ?
#
loop_
_entity_poly.entity_id
_entity_poly.type
_entity_poly.pdbx_seq_one_letter_code
_entity_poly.pdbx_strand_id
1 'polypeptide(L)'
;MSGVDRALIDHTIARTGGFLHFPAVLEHRFEADTRAQRCRELVLRGFIALLAFDSFLIIDYLALPEAFGVALATRLSVTVLGLLTLIFISRDPPPVLREGSISAVVLAAAGAIVVVIMARSNLLAKDYLYGMLLVPLLGVIVQRLRFRYAVAVSIGCVALHGFAMWNMEALTLPSQLMAGLQMIAASSFALVAGYTIERDMRIDYLKALRQRIRTEELEDLSTHDALTGLGNRRGLEQTLSWISADAAGNGRLAVIIADIDKFKAFNDHFGHPAGDKCIKQVAAIMAAEIRIAGDAVFRYGGEEFIVLLPGIEADGAAAIAERMRYAVEAAGIAHVEPEEGAPLTVSFGVATARLDESFRAEDLVERADAALYRAKDNGRNCVVVDGVDAAVR
;
A
#
# COMPACT_ATOMS: atom_id res chain seq x y z
N MET A 1 8.92 -4.22 -11.40
CA MET A 1 7.87 -3.16 -11.35
C MET A 1 7.95 -2.32 -12.61
N SER A 2 7.54 -2.86 -13.76
CA SER A 2 7.76 -2.27 -15.08
C SER A 2 6.41 -1.87 -15.68
N GLY A 3 6.27 -0.61 -16.10
CA GLY A 3 5.22 -0.21 -17.03
C GLY A 3 4.44 1.08 -16.76
N VAL A 4 4.63 1.74 -15.61
CA VAL A 4 4.04 3.07 -15.40
C VAL A 4 5.18 4.08 -15.30
N ASP A 5 5.44 4.74 -16.42
CA ASP A 5 6.42 5.82 -16.52
C ASP A 5 5.88 7.08 -15.83
N ARG A 6 6.73 7.78 -15.09
CA ARG A 6 6.44 9.10 -14.48
C ARG A 6 5.88 10.08 -15.49
N ALA A 7 6.40 10.06 -16.72
CA ALA A 7 5.91 10.89 -17.81
C ALA A 7 4.43 10.63 -18.13
N LEU A 8 3.96 9.38 -18.05
CA LEU A 8 2.57 9.02 -18.26
C LEU A 8 1.66 9.58 -17.14
N ILE A 9 2.14 9.55 -15.88
CA ILE A 9 1.41 10.11 -14.74
C ILE A 9 1.28 11.62 -14.88
N ASP A 10 2.41 12.32 -15.13
CA ASP A 10 2.44 13.77 -15.28
C ASP A 10 1.57 14.24 -16.46
N HIS A 11 1.63 13.54 -17.59
CA HIS A 11 0.78 13.81 -18.74
C HIS A 11 -0.71 13.57 -18.43
N THR A 12 -1.03 12.51 -17.65
CA THR A 12 -2.40 12.22 -17.26
C THR A 12 -2.93 13.27 -16.29
N ILE A 13 -2.14 13.72 -15.31
CA ILE A 13 -2.50 14.80 -14.38
C ILE A 13 -2.76 16.10 -15.15
N ALA A 14 -1.92 16.45 -16.12
CA ALA A 14 -2.08 17.66 -16.92
C ALA A 14 -3.34 17.64 -17.80
N ARG A 15 -3.78 16.45 -18.25
CA ARG A 15 -4.98 16.25 -19.09
C ARG A 15 -6.28 16.05 -18.30
N THR A 16 -6.24 15.83 -17.00
CA THR A 16 -7.44 15.52 -16.16
C THR A 16 -8.44 16.66 -16.04
N GLY A 17 -8.35 17.71 -16.89
CA GLY A 17 -9.35 18.79 -16.95
C GLY A 17 -10.77 18.37 -17.33
N GLY A 18 -11.03 17.12 -17.75
CA GLY A 18 -12.39 16.76 -18.22
C GLY A 18 -12.76 15.27 -18.24
N PHE A 19 -11.85 14.34 -18.02
CA PHE A 19 -12.17 12.91 -18.22
C PHE A 19 -11.97 12.07 -16.96
N LEU A 20 -13.00 11.27 -16.62
CA LEU A 20 -12.99 10.30 -15.53
C LEU A 20 -12.37 8.94 -15.96
N HIS A 21 -11.49 8.93 -16.96
CA HIS A 21 -10.83 7.73 -17.44
C HIS A 21 -9.32 7.90 -17.48
N PHE A 22 -8.61 6.93 -16.92
CA PHE A 22 -7.18 6.80 -17.11
C PHE A 22 -6.86 6.02 -18.39
N PRO A 23 -5.63 6.14 -18.93
CA PRO A 23 -5.09 5.16 -19.86
C PRO A 23 -5.19 3.74 -19.29
N ALA A 24 -5.40 2.73 -20.13
CA ALA A 24 -5.71 1.36 -19.70
C ALA A 24 -4.75 0.80 -18.64
N VAL A 25 -3.45 1.08 -18.77
CA VAL A 25 -2.42 0.64 -17.81
C VAL A 25 -2.64 1.26 -16.42
N LEU A 26 -2.90 2.56 -16.36
CA LEU A 26 -3.19 3.26 -15.11
C LEU A 26 -4.55 2.89 -14.52
N GLU A 27 -5.56 2.66 -15.36
CA GLU A 27 -6.90 2.22 -14.91
C GLU A 27 -6.82 0.84 -14.26
N HIS A 28 -6.08 -0.11 -14.88
CA HIS A 28 -5.88 -1.43 -14.31
C HIS A 28 -5.16 -1.37 -12.96
N ARG A 29 -4.12 -0.57 -12.86
CA ARG A 29 -3.37 -0.37 -11.60
C ARG A 29 -4.23 0.30 -10.54
N PHE A 30 -4.96 1.36 -10.90
CA PHE A 30 -5.88 2.04 -10.00
C PHE A 30 -6.91 1.07 -9.39
N GLU A 31 -7.51 0.22 -10.24
CA GLU A 31 -8.44 -0.81 -9.76
C GLU A 31 -7.76 -1.82 -8.84
N ALA A 32 -6.59 -2.32 -9.19
CA ALA A 32 -5.87 -3.30 -8.38
C ALA A 32 -5.51 -2.71 -7.00
N ASP A 33 -4.97 -1.48 -6.97
CA ASP A 33 -4.50 -0.83 -5.74
C ASP A 33 -5.65 -0.41 -4.81
N THR A 34 -6.81 -0.02 -5.36
CA THR A 34 -7.93 0.52 -4.57
C THR A 34 -9.04 -0.49 -4.28
N ARG A 35 -9.05 -1.64 -4.93
CA ARG A 35 -10.13 -2.62 -4.92
C ARG A 35 -10.55 -3.06 -3.52
N ALA A 36 -9.62 -3.51 -2.69
CA ALA A 36 -9.90 -4.02 -1.36
C ALA A 36 -10.46 -2.93 -0.42
N GLN A 37 -9.90 -1.71 -0.50
CA GLN A 37 -10.39 -0.58 0.28
C GLN A 37 -11.80 -0.20 -0.16
N ARG A 38 -12.04 -0.13 -1.47
CA ARG A 38 -13.34 0.21 -2.03
C ARG A 38 -14.44 -0.78 -1.62
N CYS A 39 -14.16 -2.08 -1.65
CA CYS A 39 -15.13 -3.08 -1.18
C CYS A 39 -15.50 -2.87 0.28
N ARG A 40 -14.52 -2.65 1.16
CA ARG A 40 -14.78 -2.37 2.58
C ARG A 40 -15.62 -1.12 2.80
N GLU A 41 -15.30 -0.03 2.08
CA GLU A 41 -16.05 1.21 2.17
C GLU A 41 -17.49 1.05 1.66
N LEU A 42 -17.70 0.32 0.56
CA LEU A 42 -19.03 0.07 0.01
C LEU A 42 -19.89 -0.78 0.96
N VAL A 43 -19.31 -1.77 1.62
CA VAL A 43 -20.02 -2.58 2.63
C VAL A 43 -20.45 -1.72 3.81
N LEU A 44 -19.53 -0.91 4.37
CA LEU A 44 -19.85 -0.04 5.51
C LEU A 44 -20.94 0.99 5.17
N ARG A 45 -20.77 1.70 4.04
CA ARG A 45 -21.72 2.72 3.60
C ARG A 45 -23.06 2.09 3.20
N GLY A 46 -23.03 0.90 2.58
CA GLY A 46 -24.23 0.17 2.23
C GLY A 46 -25.05 -0.22 3.45
N PHE A 47 -24.40 -0.68 4.51
CA PHE A 47 -25.08 -0.97 5.77
C PHE A 47 -25.73 0.27 6.39
N ILE A 48 -25.02 1.40 6.42
CA ILE A 48 -25.57 2.68 6.90
C ILE A 48 -26.76 3.13 6.02
N ALA A 49 -26.67 2.99 4.71
CA ALA A 49 -27.74 3.35 3.79
C ALA A 49 -29.01 2.49 3.99
N LEU A 50 -28.85 1.17 4.24
CA LEU A 50 -29.98 0.29 4.55
C LEU A 50 -30.64 0.66 5.87
N LEU A 51 -29.88 0.95 6.93
CA LEU A 51 -30.42 1.43 8.19
C LEU A 51 -31.19 2.75 8.01
N ALA A 52 -30.64 3.69 7.24
CA ALA A 52 -31.33 4.95 6.93
C ALA A 52 -32.61 4.70 6.12
N PHE A 53 -32.59 3.77 5.14
CA PHE A 53 -33.76 3.40 4.36
C PHE A 53 -34.86 2.77 5.23
N ASP A 54 -34.49 1.87 6.14
CA ASP A 54 -35.45 1.19 7.03
C ASP A 54 -35.99 2.12 8.13
N SER A 55 -35.25 3.16 8.52
CA SER A 55 -35.75 4.15 9.50
C SER A 55 -37.04 4.82 9.06
N PHE A 56 -37.31 4.92 7.75
CA PHE A 56 -38.54 5.42 7.19
C PHE A 56 -39.76 4.51 7.46
N LEU A 57 -39.58 3.26 7.91
CA LEU A 57 -40.68 2.42 8.37
C LEU A 57 -41.48 3.05 9.53
N ILE A 58 -40.82 3.88 10.35
CA ILE A 58 -41.48 4.60 11.44
C ILE A 58 -42.49 5.60 10.83
N ILE A 59 -42.09 6.32 9.77
CA ILE A 59 -42.94 7.25 9.08
C ILE A 59 -44.06 6.50 8.36
N ASP A 60 -43.77 5.38 7.71
CA ASP A 60 -44.75 4.55 7.01
C ASP A 60 -45.83 4.05 8.00
N TYR A 61 -45.45 3.63 9.22
CA TYR A 61 -46.36 3.18 10.26
C TYR A 61 -47.28 4.31 10.74
N LEU A 62 -46.76 5.52 10.92
CA LEU A 62 -47.49 6.67 11.44
C LEU A 62 -48.37 7.34 10.36
N ALA A 63 -47.85 7.43 9.13
CA ALA A 63 -48.50 8.18 8.06
C ALA A 63 -49.43 7.32 7.19
N LEU A 64 -49.15 6.03 7.04
CA LEU A 64 -49.86 5.12 6.14
C LEU A 64 -50.23 3.79 6.83
N PRO A 65 -50.95 3.77 7.96
CA PRO A 65 -51.25 2.55 8.70
C PRO A 65 -51.95 1.48 7.84
N GLU A 66 -52.79 1.86 6.91
CA GLU A 66 -53.51 0.95 6.01
C GLU A 66 -52.65 0.36 4.89
N ALA A 67 -51.57 1.03 4.47
CA ALA A 67 -50.58 0.54 3.50
C ALA A 67 -49.31 0.02 4.15
N PHE A 68 -49.21 0.02 5.49
CA PHE A 68 -48.03 -0.35 6.23
C PHE A 68 -47.54 -1.76 5.89
N GLY A 69 -48.44 -2.73 5.68
CA GLY A 69 -48.09 -4.08 5.27
C GLY A 69 -47.33 -4.12 3.94
N VAL A 70 -47.72 -3.30 2.98
CA VAL A 70 -47.05 -3.17 1.66
C VAL A 70 -45.69 -2.47 1.84
N ALA A 71 -45.67 -1.37 2.62
CA ALA A 71 -44.40 -0.67 2.90
C ALA A 71 -43.39 -1.57 3.61
N LEU A 72 -43.81 -2.33 4.62
CA LEU A 72 -42.97 -3.28 5.33
C LEU A 72 -42.45 -4.35 4.41
N ALA A 73 -43.29 -5.01 3.59
CA ALA A 73 -42.88 -6.08 2.69
C ALA A 73 -41.88 -5.58 1.63
N THR A 74 -42.14 -4.41 1.03
CA THR A 74 -41.23 -3.87 -0.01
C THR A 74 -39.89 -3.42 0.57
N ARG A 75 -39.90 -2.72 1.74
CA ARG A 75 -38.62 -2.32 2.38
C ARG A 75 -37.81 -3.52 2.82
N LEU A 76 -38.40 -4.50 3.49
CA LEU A 76 -37.69 -5.71 3.88
C LEU A 76 -37.12 -6.46 2.66
N SER A 77 -37.84 -6.50 1.54
CA SER A 77 -37.33 -7.11 0.32
C SER A 77 -36.07 -6.40 -0.21
N VAL A 78 -36.06 -5.06 -0.17
CA VAL A 78 -34.89 -4.25 -0.55
C VAL A 78 -33.75 -4.46 0.45
N THR A 79 -34.05 -4.52 1.73
CA THR A 79 -33.04 -4.76 2.79
C THR A 79 -32.40 -6.13 2.64
N VAL A 80 -33.18 -7.18 2.39
CA VAL A 80 -32.64 -8.54 2.10
C VAL A 80 -31.76 -8.53 0.84
N LEU A 81 -32.23 -7.91 -0.24
CA LEU A 81 -31.45 -7.75 -1.47
C LEU A 81 -30.16 -6.99 -1.21
N GLY A 82 -30.23 -5.91 -0.43
CA GLY A 82 -29.10 -5.10 -0.01
C GLY A 82 -28.07 -5.91 0.79
N LEU A 83 -28.51 -6.62 1.82
CA LEU A 83 -27.63 -7.46 2.64
C LEU A 83 -26.94 -8.56 1.80
N LEU A 84 -27.68 -9.23 0.91
CA LEU A 84 -27.10 -10.20 -0.04
C LEU A 84 -26.04 -9.54 -0.93
N THR A 85 -26.33 -8.33 -1.41
CA THR A 85 -25.38 -7.54 -2.21
C THR A 85 -24.12 -7.19 -1.40
N LEU A 86 -24.25 -6.77 -0.13
CA LEU A 86 -23.10 -6.49 0.74
C LEU A 86 -22.24 -7.74 1.00
N ILE A 87 -22.88 -8.90 1.22
CA ILE A 87 -22.17 -10.19 1.33
C ILE A 87 -21.46 -10.54 0.01
N PHE A 88 -22.07 -10.28 -1.14
CA PHE A 88 -21.44 -10.48 -2.44
C PHE A 88 -20.22 -9.56 -2.63
N ILE A 89 -20.34 -8.28 -2.27
CA ILE A 89 -19.24 -7.29 -2.37
C ILE A 89 -18.08 -7.64 -1.45
N SER A 90 -18.35 -8.21 -0.25
CA SER A 90 -17.30 -8.63 0.67
C SER A 90 -16.41 -9.77 0.11
N ARG A 91 -16.87 -10.48 -0.94
CA ARG A 91 -16.11 -11.50 -1.68
C ARG A 91 -15.28 -10.93 -2.83
N ASP A 92 -15.15 -9.62 -2.89
CA ASP A 92 -14.31 -8.91 -3.86
C ASP A 92 -14.62 -9.21 -5.34
N PRO A 93 -15.87 -8.96 -5.80
CA PRO A 93 -16.27 -9.21 -7.18
C PRO A 93 -15.62 -8.23 -8.17
N PRO A 94 -15.63 -8.55 -9.49
CA PRO A 94 -15.19 -7.62 -10.53
C PRO A 94 -15.90 -6.25 -10.46
N PRO A 95 -15.22 -5.16 -10.86
CA PRO A 95 -15.75 -3.79 -10.73
C PRO A 95 -17.14 -3.58 -11.34
N VAL A 96 -17.41 -4.22 -12.51
CA VAL A 96 -18.70 -4.11 -13.19
C VAL A 96 -19.84 -4.72 -12.37
N LEU A 97 -19.61 -5.91 -11.81
CA LEU A 97 -20.62 -6.59 -10.98
C LEU A 97 -20.80 -5.88 -9.63
N ARG A 98 -19.72 -5.40 -9.05
CA ARG A 98 -19.72 -4.65 -7.79
C ARG A 98 -20.57 -3.38 -7.90
N GLU A 99 -20.26 -2.52 -8.87
CA GLU A 99 -20.98 -1.25 -9.05
C GLU A 99 -22.42 -1.49 -9.57
N GLY A 100 -22.59 -2.47 -10.45
CA GLY A 100 -23.90 -2.83 -10.99
C GLY A 100 -24.87 -3.35 -9.93
N SER A 101 -24.40 -4.21 -9.02
CA SER A 101 -25.24 -4.75 -7.95
C SER A 101 -25.72 -3.66 -6.97
N ILE A 102 -24.86 -2.71 -6.60
CA ILE A 102 -25.27 -1.56 -5.77
C ILE A 102 -26.28 -0.69 -6.51
N SER A 103 -26.04 -0.42 -7.80
CA SER A 103 -26.96 0.37 -8.61
C SER A 103 -28.34 -0.28 -8.67
N ALA A 104 -28.41 -1.62 -8.78
CA ALA A 104 -29.66 -2.37 -8.75
C ALA A 104 -30.39 -2.23 -7.40
N VAL A 105 -29.69 -2.28 -6.28
CA VAL A 105 -30.28 -2.05 -4.93
C VAL A 105 -30.83 -0.64 -4.79
N VAL A 106 -30.10 0.37 -5.27
CA VAL A 106 -30.56 1.78 -5.23
C VAL A 106 -31.84 1.97 -6.07
N LEU A 107 -31.88 1.37 -7.27
CA LEU A 107 -33.09 1.42 -8.11
C LEU A 107 -34.24 0.60 -7.50
N ALA A 108 -33.96 -0.53 -6.85
CA ALA A 108 -34.96 -1.28 -6.12
C ALA A 108 -35.56 -0.48 -4.95
N ALA A 109 -34.74 0.32 -4.25
CA ALA A 109 -35.20 1.22 -3.21
C ALA A 109 -36.13 2.30 -3.77
N ALA A 110 -35.78 2.90 -4.93
CA ALA A 110 -36.68 3.84 -5.63
C ALA A 110 -38.00 3.16 -6.04
N GLY A 111 -37.91 1.93 -6.60
CA GLY A 111 -39.08 1.13 -6.98
C GLY A 111 -40.01 0.81 -5.79
N ALA A 112 -39.41 0.46 -4.63
CA ALA A 112 -40.17 0.21 -3.41
C ALA A 112 -41.02 1.43 -2.99
N ILE A 113 -40.42 2.63 -3.06
CA ILE A 113 -41.15 3.87 -2.77
C ILE A 113 -42.33 4.07 -3.76
N VAL A 114 -42.09 3.78 -5.06
CA VAL A 114 -43.19 3.85 -6.08
C VAL A 114 -44.33 2.88 -5.75
N VAL A 115 -43.98 1.63 -5.35
CA VAL A 115 -45.01 0.65 -4.95
C VAL A 115 -45.82 1.13 -3.76
N VAL A 116 -45.20 1.74 -2.77
CA VAL A 116 -45.88 2.32 -1.60
C VAL A 116 -46.82 3.48 -2.03
N ILE A 117 -46.35 4.37 -2.92
CA ILE A 117 -47.16 5.46 -3.49
C ILE A 117 -48.38 4.89 -4.21
N MET A 118 -48.23 3.82 -5.00
CA MET A 118 -49.29 3.22 -5.78
C MET A 118 -50.27 2.37 -4.97
N ALA A 119 -49.84 1.88 -3.81
CA ALA A 119 -50.72 1.07 -2.95
C ALA A 119 -51.94 1.82 -2.43
N ARG A 120 -51.94 3.18 -2.48
CA ARG A 120 -53.11 4.03 -2.16
C ARG A 120 -53.03 5.42 -2.77
N SER A 121 -54.18 5.89 -3.30
CA SER A 121 -54.41 7.23 -3.83
C SER A 121 -54.79 8.24 -2.73
N ASN A 122 -53.95 8.35 -1.66
CA ASN A 122 -54.25 9.23 -0.55
C ASN A 122 -53.50 10.58 -0.69
N LEU A 123 -54.03 11.67 -0.09
CA LEU A 123 -53.39 13.00 -0.06
C LEU A 123 -51.93 12.97 0.44
N LEU A 124 -51.61 12.06 1.37
CA LEU A 124 -50.26 11.84 1.90
C LEU A 124 -49.28 11.14 0.91
N ALA A 125 -49.81 10.50 -0.15
CA ALA A 125 -48.96 9.89 -1.17
C ALA A 125 -48.09 10.92 -1.93
N LYS A 126 -48.56 12.21 -1.97
CA LYS A 126 -47.78 13.32 -2.55
C LYS A 126 -46.48 13.57 -1.81
N ASP A 127 -46.46 13.40 -0.48
CA ASP A 127 -45.28 13.67 0.34
C ASP A 127 -44.20 12.61 0.13
N TYR A 128 -44.56 11.39 -0.26
CA TYR A 128 -43.60 10.32 -0.63
C TYR A 128 -42.86 10.62 -1.93
N LEU A 129 -43.36 11.44 -2.82
CA LEU A 129 -42.63 11.91 -4.00
C LEU A 129 -41.37 12.68 -3.59
N TYR A 130 -41.44 13.46 -2.49
CA TYR A 130 -40.26 14.14 -1.95
C TYR A 130 -39.27 13.19 -1.34
N GLY A 131 -39.69 12.07 -0.74
CA GLY A 131 -38.80 11.02 -0.25
C GLY A 131 -37.94 10.38 -1.34
N MET A 132 -38.47 10.30 -2.59
CA MET A 132 -37.72 9.79 -3.73
C MET A 132 -36.50 10.65 -4.10
N LEU A 133 -36.52 11.96 -3.77
CA LEU A 133 -35.38 12.85 -4.06
C LEU A 133 -34.09 12.44 -3.32
N LEU A 134 -34.26 11.77 -2.18
CA LEU A 134 -33.11 11.28 -1.39
C LEU A 134 -32.40 10.09 -2.03
N VAL A 135 -33.10 9.32 -2.87
CA VAL A 135 -32.54 8.07 -3.45
C VAL A 135 -31.32 8.32 -4.34
N PRO A 136 -31.34 9.20 -5.36
CA PRO A 136 -30.17 9.51 -6.15
C PRO A 136 -29.05 10.16 -5.33
N LEU A 137 -29.38 11.00 -4.33
CA LEU A 137 -28.41 11.61 -3.43
C LEU A 137 -27.68 10.56 -2.59
N LEU A 138 -28.41 9.63 -1.97
CA LEU A 138 -27.83 8.54 -1.19
C LEU A 138 -27.01 7.60 -2.07
N GLY A 139 -27.52 7.20 -3.23
CA GLY A 139 -26.83 6.31 -4.16
C GLY A 139 -25.52 6.93 -4.68
N VAL A 140 -25.55 8.17 -5.12
CA VAL A 140 -24.41 8.81 -5.75
C VAL A 140 -23.42 9.34 -4.73
N ILE A 141 -23.88 10.07 -3.71
CA ILE A 141 -22.99 10.77 -2.75
C ILE A 141 -22.52 9.84 -1.64
N VAL A 142 -23.45 9.11 -0.99
CA VAL A 142 -23.11 8.26 0.14
C VAL A 142 -22.39 7.00 -0.32
N GLN A 143 -22.93 6.29 -1.33
CA GLN A 143 -22.33 5.09 -1.87
C GLN A 143 -21.12 5.41 -2.78
N ARG A 144 -20.98 6.67 -3.21
CA ARG A 144 -19.91 7.10 -4.14
C ARG A 144 -19.86 6.22 -5.39
N LEU A 145 -21.03 5.98 -5.99
CA LEU A 145 -21.11 5.22 -7.25
C LEU A 145 -20.19 5.86 -8.30
N ARG A 146 -19.52 5.04 -9.10
CA ARG A 146 -18.79 5.55 -10.25
C ARG A 146 -19.71 6.29 -11.19
N PHE A 147 -19.24 7.38 -11.75
CA PHE A 147 -20.05 8.37 -12.47
C PHE A 147 -20.97 7.75 -13.53
N ARG A 148 -20.47 6.78 -14.33
CA ARG A 148 -21.28 6.07 -15.33
C ARG A 148 -22.50 5.34 -14.73
N TYR A 149 -22.34 4.77 -13.54
CA TYR A 149 -23.43 4.09 -12.82
C TYR A 149 -24.35 5.12 -12.12
N ALA A 150 -23.76 6.21 -11.62
CA ALA A 150 -24.51 7.31 -11.07
C ALA A 150 -25.46 7.93 -12.11
N VAL A 151 -25.03 8.08 -13.36
CA VAL A 151 -25.87 8.52 -14.48
C VAL A 151 -27.02 7.55 -14.72
N ALA A 152 -26.73 6.24 -14.80
CA ALA A 152 -27.76 5.22 -15.03
C ALA A 152 -28.80 5.20 -13.88
N VAL A 153 -28.36 5.28 -12.63
CA VAL A 153 -29.23 5.35 -11.45
C VAL A 153 -30.08 6.62 -11.47
N SER A 154 -29.49 7.77 -11.79
CA SER A 154 -30.23 9.06 -11.85
C SER A 154 -31.31 9.02 -12.92
N ILE A 155 -31.00 8.49 -14.11
CA ILE A 155 -32.01 8.32 -15.18
C ILE A 155 -33.12 7.38 -14.72
N GLY A 156 -32.78 6.24 -14.08
CA GLY A 156 -33.76 5.29 -13.55
C GLY A 156 -34.66 5.92 -12.48
N CYS A 157 -34.08 6.70 -11.55
CA CYS A 157 -34.87 7.43 -10.54
C CYS A 157 -35.79 8.45 -11.13
N VAL A 158 -35.34 9.23 -12.13
CA VAL A 158 -36.18 10.19 -12.85
C VAL A 158 -37.36 9.48 -13.57
N ALA A 159 -37.07 8.36 -14.23
CA ALA A 159 -38.10 7.57 -14.92
C ALA A 159 -39.14 6.99 -13.94
N LEU A 160 -38.69 6.40 -12.81
CA LEU A 160 -39.56 5.87 -11.77
C LEU A 160 -40.40 6.96 -11.11
N HIS A 161 -39.83 8.16 -10.88
CA HIS A 161 -40.54 9.31 -10.35
C HIS A 161 -41.62 9.80 -11.33
N GLY A 162 -41.26 9.91 -12.63
CA GLY A 162 -42.22 10.25 -13.68
C GLY A 162 -43.35 9.24 -13.79
N PHE A 163 -43.04 7.94 -13.69
CA PHE A 163 -44.05 6.88 -13.68
C PHE A 163 -45.00 7.00 -12.47
N ALA A 164 -44.45 7.28 -11.28
CA ALA A 164 -45.26 7.49 -10.08
C ALA A 164 -46.25 8.69 -10.28
N MET A 165 -45.71 9.81 -10.79
CA MET A 165 -46.54 11.02 -11.05
C MET A 165 -47.64 10.77 -12.08
N TRP A 166 -47.34 10.02 -13.17
CA TRP A 166 -48.29 9.70 -14.22
C TRP A 166 -49.50 8.91 -13.70
N ASN A 167 -49.28 8.06 -12.71
CA ASN A 167 -50.31 7.20 -12.13
C ASN A 167 -51.05 7.86 -10.93
N MET A 168 -50.73 9.12 -10.58
CA MET A 168 -51.38 9.83 -9.48
C MET A 168 -52.46 10.81 -9.99
N GLU A 169 -53.70 10.38 -9.99
CA GLU A 169 -54.86 11.21 -10.46
C GLU A 169 -55.05 12.50 -9.66
N ALA A 170 -54.59 12.57 -8.41
CA ALA A 170 -54.77 13.69 -7.51
C ALA A 170 -53.76 14.85 -7.69
N LEU A 171 -52.81 14.75 -8.62
CA LEU A 171 -51.81 15.79 -8.86
C LEU A 171 -52.25 16.78 -9.91
N THR A 172 -52.27 18.07 -9.55
CA THR A 172 -52.46 19.15 -10.52
C THR A 172 -51.21 19.33 -11.40
N LEU A 173 -51.38 19.85 -12.61
CA LEU A 173 -50.26 20.11 -13.53
C LEU A 173 -49.13 20.94 -12.89
N PRO A 174 -49.39 22.04 -12.13
CA PRO A 174 -48.33 22.76 -11.44
C PRO A 174 -47.56 21.91 -10.42
N SER A 175 -48.28 21.03 -9.68
CA SER A 175 -47.65 20.12 -8.71
C SER A 175 -46.78 19.09 -9.39
N GLN A 176 -47.18 18.54 -10.55
CA GLN A 176 -46.41 17.61 -11.35
C GLN A 176 -45.12 18.27 -11.90
N LEU A 177 -45.25 19.48 -12.45
CA LEU A 177 -44.09 20.23 -12.94
C LEU A 177 -43.10 20.56 -11.83
N MET A 178 -43.59 20.96 -10.65
CA MET A 178 -42.75 21.26 -9.50
C MET A 178 -42.02 20.03 -9.00
N ALA A 179 -42.70 18.92 -8.79
CA ALA A 179 -42.08 17.65 -8.35
C ALA A 179 -41.08 17.11 -9.37
N GLY A 180 -41.41 17.15 -10.66
CA GLY A 180 -40.50 16.74 -11.73
C GLY A 180 -39.23 17.60 -11.80
N LEU A 181 -39.38 18.95 -11.70
CA LEU A 181 -38.25 19.87 -11.67
C LEU A 181 -37.35 19.63 -10.46
N GLN A 182 -37.89 19.36 -9.28
CA GLN A 182 -37.17 19.06 -8.07
C GLN A 182 -36.36 17.75 -8.22
N MET A 183 -36.96 16.71 -8.83
CA MET A 183 -36.24 15.44 -9.08
C MET A 183 -35.08 15.59 -10.06
N ILE A 184 -35.31 16.38 -11.14
CA ILE A 184 -34.23 16.70 -12.09
C ILE A 184 -33.13 17.50 -11.39
N ALA A 185 -33.46 18.48 -10.58
CA ALA A 185 -32.52 19.28 -9.82
C ALA A 185 -31.72 18.42 -8.83
N ALA A 186 -32.39 17.57 -8.03
CA ALA A 186 -31.72 16.66 -7.09
C ALA A 186 -30.78 15.70 -7.81
N SER A 187 -31.21 15.10 -8.93
CA SER A 187 -30.39 14.22 -9.74
C SER A 187 -29.18 14.95 -10.35
N SER A 188 -29.37 16.18 -10.83
CA SER A 188 -28.29 17.01 -11.37
C SER A 188 -27.25 17.34 -10.31
N PHE A 189 -27.72 17.73 -9.12
CA PHE A 189 -26.85 17.97 -7.96
C PHE A 189 -26.05 16.72 -7.57
N ALA A 190 -26.71 15.56 -7.50
CA ALA A 190 -26.06 14.29 -7.22
C ALA A 190 -24.99 13.97 -8.27
N LEU A 191 -25.26 14.18 -9.56
CA LEU A 191 -24.32 13.93 -10.63
C LEU A 191 -23.10 14.87 -10.59
N VAL A 192 -23.32 16.17 -10.33
CA VAL A 192 -22.21 17.12 -10.17
C VAL A 192 -21.33 16.73 -8.99
N ALA A 193 -21.93 16.39 -7.85
CA ALA A 193 -21.20 15.92 -6.68
C ALA A 193 -20.45 14.60 -6.96
N GLY A 194 -21.12 13.64 -7.60
CA GLY A 194 -20.50 12.35 -7.96
C GLY A 194 -19.32 12.49 -8.92
N TYR A 195 -19.45 13.37 -9.93
CA TYR A 195 -18.35 13.72 -10.84
C TYR A 195 -17.15 14.29 -10.08
N THR A 196 -17.40 15.27 -9.21
CA THR A 196 -16.34 15.93 -8.44
C THR A 196 -15.65 14.94 -7.50
N ILE A 197 -16.41 14.13 -6.78
CA ILE A 197 -15.88 13.12 -5.85
C ILE A 197 -15.01 12.10 -6.60
N GLU A 198 -15.49 11.57 -7.75
CA GLU A 198 -14.70 10.59 -8.51
C GLU A 198 -13.44 11.22 -9.12
N ARG A 199 -13.55 12.44 -9.66
CA ARG A 199 -12.41 13.19 -10.20
C ARG A 199 -11.35 13.42 -9.14
N ASP A 200 -11.73 13.92 -7.97
CA ASP A 200 -10.79 14.24 -6.91
C ASP A 200 -10.10 12.98 -6.38
N MET A 201 -10.84 11.88 -6.18
CA MET A 201 -10.28 10.59 -5.79
C MET A 201 -9.25 10.07 -6.80
N ARG A 202 -9.50 10.23 -8.11
CA ARG A 202 -8.58 9.83 -9.18
C ARG A 202 -7.32 10.70 -9.20
N ILE A 203 -7.48 12.01 -9.04
CA ILE A 203 -6.35 12.96 -8.97
C ILE A 203 -5.48 12.67 -7.74
N ASP A 204 -6.09 12.44 -6.59
CA ASP A 204 -5.36 12.16 -5.35
C ASP A 204 -4.60 10.84 -5.43
N TYR A 205 -5.16 9.82 -6.09
CA TYR A 205 -4.45 8.57 -6.38
C TYR A 205 -3.20 8.81 -7.23
N LEU A 206 -3.31 9.59 -8.32
CA LEU A 206 -2.17 9.91 -9.19
C LEU A 206 -1.09 10.69 -8.45
N LYS A 207 -1.47 11.66 -7.62
CA LYS A 207 -0.53 12.43 -6.79
C LYS A 207 0.20 11.51 -5.80
N ALA A 208 -0.52 10.62 -5.13
CA ALA A 208 0.07 9.66 -4.20
C ALA A 208 1.02 8.69 -4.92
N LEU A 209 0.65 8.18 -6.10
CA LEU A 209 1.48 7.31 -6.91
C LEU A 209 2.76 8.02 -7.38
N ARG A 210 2.64 9.26 -7.86
CA ARG A 210 3.77 10.11 -8.24
C ARG A 210 4.73 10.34 -7.08
N GLN A 211 4.19 10.61 -5.88
CA GLN A 211 5.00 10.84 -4.69
C GLN A 211 5.75 9.56 -4.27
N ARG A 212 5.12 8.39 -4.35
CA ARG A 212 5.80 7.11 -4.07
C ARG A 212 6.96 6.87 -5.03
N ILE A 213 6.75 7.02 -6.34
CA ILE A 213 7.82 6.86 -7.33
C ILE A 213 8.97 7.83 -7.07
N ARG A 214 8.66 9.09 -6.73
CA ARG A 214 9.69 10.09 -6.42
C ARG A 214 10.49 9.73 -5.16
N THR A 215 9.83 9.19 -4.14
CA THR A 215 10.51 8.74 -2.92
C THR A 215 11.42 7.55 -3.22
N GLU A 216 10.95 6.55 -3.99
CA GLU A 216 11.74 5.41 -4.44
C GLU A 216 12.96 5.88 -5.27
N GLU A 217 12.78 6.84 -6.20
CA GLU A 217 13.89 7.42 -6.98
C GLU A 217 14.93 8.11 -6.09
N LEU A 218 14.49 8.83 -5.05
CA LEU A 218 15.39 9.52 -4.11
C LEU A 218 16.13 8.53 -3.21
N GLU A 219 15.45 7.51 -2.70
CA GLU A 219 16.05 6.40 -1.94
C GLU A 219 17.06 5.65 -2.80
N ASP A 220 16.76 5.44 -4.07
CA ASP A 220 17.64 4.84 -5.04
C ASP A 220 18.89 5.68 -5.35
N LEU A 221 18.85 6.98 -5.24
CA LEU A 221 19.99 7.88 -5.41
C LEU A 221 20.89 7.96 -4.17
N SER A 222 20.41 7.55 -2.99
CA SER A 222 21.21 7.55 -1.77
C SER A 222 22.21 6.40 -1.79
N THR A 223 23.49 6.68 -1.58
CA THR A 223 24.57 5.70 -1.44
C THR A 223 24.93 5.40 0.00
N HIS A 224 24.20 5.97 0.96
CA HIS A 224 24.43 5.81 2.39
C HIS A 224 23.21 5.22 3.10
N ASP A 225 23.48 4.41 4.13
CA ASP A 225 22.45 3.88 5.03
C ASP A 225 22.01 4.93 6.04
N ALA A 226 20.72 5.19 6.09
CA ALA A 226 20.14 6.25 6.93
C ALA A 226 20.29 5.97 8.45
N LEU A 227 20.41 4.70 8.87
CA LEU A 227 20.56 4.33 10.26
C LEU A 227 21.98 4.52 10.77
N THR A 228 22.97 4.10 9.99
CA THR A 228 24.39 3.99 10.41
C THR A 228 25.26 5.10 9.83
N GLY A 229 24.84 5.75 8.74
CA GLY A 229 25.65 6.70 7.98
C GLY A 229 26.75 6.06 7.14
N LEU A 230 26.92 4.73 7.18
CA LEU A 230 27.83 3.99 6.31
C LEU A 230 27.32 3.96 4.85
N GLY A 231 28.15 3.50 3.92
CA GLY A 231 27.66 3.15 2.60
C GLY A 231 26.56 2.08 2.70
N ASN A 232 25.56 2.16 1.84
CA ASN A 232 24.54 1.13 1.73
C ASN A 232 24.89 0.13 0.61
N ARG A 233 24.06 -0.88 0.39
CA ARG A 233 24.26 -1.89 -0.66
C ARG A 233 24.53 -1.27 -2.03
N ARG A 234 23.82 -0.18 -2.38
CA ARG A 234 24.00 0.51 -3.66
C ARG A 234 25.37 1.22 -3.72
N GLY A 235 25.78 1.86 -2.63
CA GLY A 235 27.12 2.44 -2.52
C GLY A 235 28.22 1.39 -2.70
N LEU A 236 28.00 0.17 -2.15
CA LEU A 236 28.88 -0.98 -2.36
C LEU A 236 28.95 -1.36 -3.84
N GLU A 237 27.80 -1.56 -4.51
CA GLU A 237 27.72 -1.95 -5.92
C GLU A 237 28.40 -0.93 -6.83
N GLN A 238 28.22 0.37 -6.57
CA GLN A 238 28.93 1.43 -7.29
C GLN A 238 30.44 1.38 -7.07
N THR A 239 30.88 1.20 -5.82
CA THR A 239 32.31 1.12 -5.49
C THR A 239 32.96 -0.09 -6.15
N LEU A 240 32.32 -1.25 -6.10
CA LEU A 240 32.79 -2.47 -6.77
C LEU A 240 32.85 -2.31 -8.29
N SER A 241 31.86 -1.65 -8.90
CA SER A 241 31.86 -1.35 -10.34
C SER A 241 33.03 -0.44 -10.71
N TRP A 242 33.35 0.54 -9.90
CA TRP A 242 34.50 1.43 -10.07
C TRP A 242 35.83 0.66 -9.99
N ILE A 243 36.00 -0.18 -8.96
CA ILE A 243 37.20 -1.00 -8.78
C ILE A 243 37.34 -1.95 -9.95
N SER A 244 36.27 -2.58 -10.41
CA SER A 244 36.30 -3.50 -11.57
C SER A 244 36.69 -2.80 -12.86
N ALA A 245 36.24 -1.54 -13.08
CA ALA A 245 36.61 -0.75 -14.26
C ALA A 245 38.08 -0.34 -14.28
N ASP A 246 38.71 -0.18 -13.10
CA ASP A 246 40.12 0.17 -12.93
C ASP A 246 41.01 -1.05 -12.76
N ALA A 247 40.48 -2.27 -12.91
CA ALA A 247 41.17 -3.56 -12.66
C ALA A 247 42.38 -3.84 -13.57
N ALA A 248 42.64 -2.99 -14.60
CA ALA A 248 43.84 -3.12 -15.47
C ALA A 248 45.19 -2.84 -14.77
N GLY A 249 45.18 -2.48 -13.46
CA GLY A 249 46.33 -1.98 -12.71
C GLY A 249 47.11 -3.01 -11.87
N ASN A 250 46.85 -4.30 -11.98
CA ASN A 250 47.58 -5.35 -11.20
C ASN A 250 47.44 -5.23 -9.67
N GLY A 251 46.37 -4.61 -9.18
CA GLY A 251 46.07 -4.45 -7.75
C GLY A 251 45.46 -5.70 -7.10
N ARG A 252 45.14 -5.57 -5.82
CA ARG A 252 44.39 -6.58 -5.04
C ARG A 252 43.20 -5.94 -4.40
N LEU A 253 42.17 -6.72 -4.12
CA LEU A 253 41.01 -6.33 -3.32
C LEU A 253 40.75 -7.42 -2.30
N ALA A 254 40.62 -7.02 -1.03
CA ALA A 254 40.04 -7.85 0.01
C ALA A 254 38.61 -7.41 0.32
N VAL A 255 37.75 -8.40 0.53
CA VAL A 255 36.39 -8.24 1.00
C VAL A 255 36.26 -8.94 2.34
N ILE A 256 35.70 -8.23 3.32
CA ILE A 256 35.32 -8.81 4.60
C ILE A 256 33.80 -8.71 4.69
N ILE A 257 33.09 -9.80 4.95
CA ILE A 257 31.67 -9.81 5.28
C ILE A 257 31.52 -10.10 6.75
N ALA A 258 30.71 -9.33 7.43
CA ALA A 258 30.49 -9.42 8.86
C ALA A 258 29.00 -9.49 9.17
N ASP A 259 28.64 -10.28 10.18
CA ASP A 259 27.25 -10.44 10.61
C ASP A 259 27.20 -10.52 12.15
N ILE A 260 26.25 -9.79 12.74
CA ILE A 260 26.07 -9.76 14.20
C ILE A 260 25.48 -11.10 14.66
N ASP A 261 26.22 -11.79 15.51
CA ASP A 261 25.84 -13.10 15.99
C ASP A 261 24.54 -13.07 16.79
N LYS A 262 23.61 -13.97 16.40
CA LYS A 262 22.30 -14.14 17.07
C LYS A 262 21.49 -12.84 17.21
N PHE A 263 21.62 -11.90 16.29
CA PHE A 263 20.95 -10.59 16.34
C PHE A 263 19.43 -10.67 16.41
N LYS A 264 18.83 -11.71 15.81
CA LYS A 264 17.40 -11.96 15.96
C LYS A 264 17.00 -12.18 17.43
N ALA A 265 17.75 -13.00 18.16
CA ALA A 265 17.49 -13.25 19.60
C ALA A 265 17.67 -11.95 20.43
N PHE A 266 18.64 -11.11 20.07
CA PHE A 266 18.79 -9.77 20.65
C PHE A 266 17.55 -8.91 20.44
N ASN A 267 17.01 -8.84 19.23
CA ASN A 267 15.82 -8.09 18.91
C ASN A 267 14.57 -8.65 19.59
N ASP A 268 14.44 -9.97 19.65
CA ASP A 268 13.29 -10.61 20.28
C ASP A 268 13.26 -10.34 21.81
N HIS A 269 14.43 -10.14 22.43
CA HIS A 269 14.53 -9.82 23.86
C HIS A 269 14.47 -8.33 24.18
N PHE A 270 15.27 -7.49 23.49
CA PHE A 270 15.43 -6.06 23.82
C PHE A 270 14.53 -5.16 22.96
N GLY A 271 13.91 -5.68 21.92
CA GLY A 271 13.09 -4.95 20.96
C GLY A 271 13.90 -4.25 19.86
N HIS A 272 13.24 -3.95 18.74
CA HIS A 272 13.84 -3.32 17.57
C HIS A 272 14.55 -1.97 17.86
N PRO A 273 14.07 -1.08 18.76
CA PRO A 273 14.79 0.15 19.05
C PRO A 273 16.16 -0.06 19.72
N ALA A 274 16.31 -1.14 20.48
CA ALA A 274 17.61 -1.53 21.05
C ALA A 274 18.52 -2.13 19.96
N GLY A 275 17.95 -2.94 19.05
CA GLY A 275 18.66 -3.47 17.89
C GLY A 275 19.21 -2.35 16.98
N ASP A 276 18.44 -1.31 16.72
CA ASP A 276 18.91 -0.14 15.96
C ASP A 276 20.11 0.55 16.62
N LYS A 277 20.08 0.67 17.95
CA LYS A 277 21.24 1.23 18.71
C LYS A 277 22.45 0.32 18.63
N CYS A 278 22.25 -1.00 18.74
CA CYS A 278 23.30 -1.99 18.60
C CYS A 278 23.96 -1.92 17.21
N ILE A 279 23.18 -1.91 16.14
CA ILE A 279 23.67 -1.74 14.77
C ILE A 279 24.49 -0.46 14.63
N LYS A 280 24.02 0.68 15.16
CA LYS A 280 24.80 1.93 15.14
C LYS A 280 26.13 1.85 15.87
N GLN A 281 26.18 1.17 17.00
CA GLN A 281 27.40 0.99 17.77
C GLN A 281 28.40 0.11 17.03
N VAL A 282 27.95 -1.05 16.50
CA VAL A 282 28.80 -1.94 15.70
C VAL A 282 29.31 -1.23 14.45
N ALA A 283 28.44 -0.49 13.73
CA ALA A 283 28.84 0.30 12.57
C ALA A 283 29.93 1.32 12.89
N ALA A 284 29.80 2.05 14.00
CA ALA A 284 30.79 3.03 14.43
C ALA A 284 32.12 2.41 14.82
N ILE A 285 32.11 1.23 15.48
CA ILE A 285 33.29 0.47 15.82
C ILE A 285 34.01 0.01 14.56
N MET A 286 33.30 -0.60 13.62
CA MET A 286 33.90 -1.07 12.36
C MET A 286 34.49 0.10 11.55
N ALA A 287 33.80 1.21 11.46
CA ALA A 287 34.29 2.40 10.78
C ALA A 287 35.58 2.97 11.41
N ALA A 288 35.72 2.88 12.73
CA ALA A 288 36.92 3.35 13.45
C ALA A 288 38.17 2.46 13.20
N GLU A 289 37.97 1.21 12.82
CA GLU A 289 39.04 0.26 12.57
C GLU A 289 39.66 0.34 11.17
N ILE A 290 38.99 0.99 10.21
CA ILE A 290 39.55 1.29 8.89
C ILE A 290 40.29 2.63 8.94
N ARG A 291 41.49 2.69 8.34
CA ARG A 291 42.39 3.85 8.50
C ARG A 291 43.04 4.33 7.20
N ILE A 292 42.90 3.56 6.12
CA ILE A 292 43.59 3.84 4.86
C ILE A 292 42.62 4.51 3.91
N ALA A 293 43.12 5.51 3.20
CA ALA A 293 42.31 6.16 2.14
C ALA A 293 41.98 5.13 1.04
N GLY A 294 40.70 4.90 0.81
CA GLY A 294 40.19 3.89 -0.11
C GLY A 294 39.48 2.71 0.56
N ASP A 295 39.72 2.49 1.87
CA ASP A 295 38.95 1.51 2.64
C ASP A 295 37.53 2.02 2.85
N ALA A 296 36.55 1.13 2.77
CA ALA A 296 35.15 1.51 2.95
C ALA A 296 34.35 0.44 3.68
N VAL A 297 33.43 0.88 4.55
CA VAL A 297 32.47 0.01 5.24
C VAL A 297 31.07 0.31 4.73
N PHE A 298 30.33 -0.74 4.45
CA PHE A 298 28.95 -0.69 3.95
C PHE A 298 28.06 -1.52 4.87
N ARG A 299 26.83 -1.05 5.08
CA ARG A 299 25.76 -1.88 5.61
C ARG A 299 25.04 -2.54 4.44
N TYR A 300 25.16 -3.86 4.33
CA TYR A 300 24.60 -4.63 3.21
C TYR A 300 23.10 -4.86 3.37
N GLY A 301 22.64 -5.11 4.60
CA GLY A 301 21.23 -5.25 4.95
C GLY A 301 21.07 -5.82 6.35
N GLY A 302 20.01 -5.44 7.05
CA GLY A 302 19.74 -5.93 8.42
C GLY A 302 20.91 -5.70 9.37
N GLU A 303 21.55 -6.80 9.79
CA GLU A 303 22.72 -6.90 10.68
C GLU A 303 24.03 -7.20 9.94
N GLU A 304 24.04 -7.17 8.61
CA GLU A 304 25.19 -7.52 7.78
C GLU A 304 25.96 -6.29 7.31
N PHE A 305 27.29 -6.40 7.37
CA PHE A 305 28.23 -5.37 6.94
C PHE A 305 29.24 -5.94 5.94
N ILE A 306 29.70 -5.11 5.01
CA ILE A 306 30.77 -5.45 4.06
C ILE A 306 31.85 -4.38 4.13
N VAL A 307 33.09 -4.81 4.21
CA VAL A 307 34.26 -3.94 4.18
C VAL A 307 35.05 -4.23 2.91
N LEU A 308 35.40 -3.19 2.17
CA LEU A 308 36.27 -3.23 1.01
C LEU A 308 37.63 -2.66 1.38
N LEU A 309 38.72 -3.41 1.08
CA LEU A 309 40.10 -3.06 1.40
C LEU A 309 40.96 -3.17 0.13
N PRO A 310 41.07 -2.11 -0.69
CA PRO A 310 41.95 -2.14 -1.86
C PRO A 310 43.41 -2.22 -1.49
N GLY A 311 44.18 -3.04 -2.22
CA GLY A 311 45.61 -3.19 -2.03
C GLY A 311 46.05 -4.07 -0.86
N ILE A 312 45.08 -4.68 -0.14
CA ILE A 312 45.38 -5.50 1.06
C ILE A 312 45.40 -7.00 0.70
N GLU A 313 46.36 -7.74 1.27
CA GLU A 313 46.48 -9.19 1.18
C GLU A 313 45.64 -9.91 2.25
N ALA A 314 45.48 -11.23 2.12
CA ALA A 314 44.63 -12.04 2.99
C ALA A 314 45.02 -11.88 4.48
N ASP A 315 46.28 -11.92 4.83
CA ASP A 315 46.78 -11.81 6.21
C ASP A 315 46.47 -10.41 6.78
N GLY A 316 46.63 -9.36 5.96
CA GLY A 316 46.29 -7.99 6.35
C GLY A 316 44.80 -7.79 6.57
N ALA A 317 43.97 -8.35 5.68
CA ALA A 317 42.52 -8.32 5.81
C ALA A 317 42.05 -9.12 7.02
N ALA A 318 42.62 -10.29 7.28
CA ALA A 318 42.32 -11.07 8.47
C ALA A 318 42.67 -10.32 9.76
N ALA A 319 43.84 -9.64 9.79
CA ALA A 319 44.22 -8.81 10.94
C ALA A 319 43.27 -7.64 11.19
N ILE A 320 42.73 -7.02 10.13
CA ILE A 320 41.71 -5.95 10.25
C ILE A 320 40.39 -6.56 10.76
N ALA A 321 39.96 -7.69 10.23
CA ALA A 321 38.73 -8.38 10.68
C ALA A 321 38.86 -8.81 12.16
N GLU A 322 39.99 -9.31 12.61
CA GLU A 322 40.23 -9.66 14.02
C GLU A 322 40.22 -8.42 14.95
N ARG A 323 40.77 -7.29 14.51
CA ARG A 323 40.66 -6.04 15.29
C ARG A 323 39.22 -5.61 15.43
N MET A 324 38.42 -5.65 14.34
CA MET A 324 37.01 -5.35 14.36
C MET A 324 36.24 -6.28 15.31
N ARG A 325 36.51 -7.60 15.21
CA ARG A 325 35.90 -8.61 16.09
C ARG A 325 36.15 -8.29 17.57
N TYR A 326 37.45 -8.12 17.90
CA TYR A 326 37.86 -7.81 19.27
C TYR A 326 37.29 -6.48 19.76
N ALA A 327 37.27 -5.45 18.94
CA ALA A 327 36.71 -4.15 19.30
C ALA A 327 35.19 -4.21 19.60
N VAL A 328 34.44 -5.00 18.83
CA VAL A 328 33.00 -5.22 19.10
C VAL A 328 32.82 -6.00 20.39
N GLU A 329 33.54 -7.10 20.58
CA GLU A 329 33.48 -7.92 21.82
C GLU A 329 33.87 -7.09 23.04
N ALA A 330 34.96 -6.29 22.97
CA ALA A 330 35.43 -5.42 24.03
C ALA A 330 34.48 -4.25 24.36
N ALA A 331 33.59 -3.86 23.43
CA ALA A 331 32.57 -2.86 23.67
C ALA A 331 31.51 -3.31 24.70
N GLY A 332 31.43 -4.60 25.01
CA GLY A 332 30.63 -5.14 26.08
C GLY A 332 29.10 -4.91 25.88
N ILE A 333 28.64 -4.87 24.65
CA ILE A 333 27.20 -4.75 24.36
C ILE A 333 26.53 -6.01 24.90
N ALA A 334 25.70 -5.89 25.93
CA ALA A 334 25.07 -7.02 26.59
C ALA A 334 24.16 -7.80 25.62
N HIS A 335 24.30 -9.14 25.62
CA HIS A 335 23.47 -10.07 24.87
C HIS A 335 22.81 -11.10 25.80
N VAL A 336 21.82 -11.82 25.31
CA VAL A 336 21.06 -12.83 26.09
C VAL A 336 21.49 -14.27 25.81
N GLU A 337 22.22 -14.50 24.74
CA GLU A 337 22.68 -15.82 24.31
C GLU A 337 24.18 -15.79 23.96
N PRO A 338 24.93 -16.86 24.28
CA PRO A 338 24.50 -18.13 24.92
C PRO A 338 24.18 -18.03 26.40
N GLU A 339 24.66 -16.99 27.09
CA GLU A 339 24.42 -16.74 28.51
C GLU A 339 23.95 -15.30 28.70
N GLU A 340 23.01 -15.06 29.63
CA GLU A 340 22.52 -13.71 29.94
C GLU A 340 23.67 -12.83 30.44
N GLY A 341 23.87 -11.69 29.79
CA GLY A 341 24.96 -10.76 30.07
C GLY A 341 26.28 -11.05 29.33
N ALA A 342 26.33 -12.09 28.48
CA ALA A 342 27.46 -12.26 27.57
C ALA A 342 27.59 -11.06 26.59
N PRO A 343 28.81 -10.71 26.15
CA PRO A 343 28.95 -9.66 25.16
C PRO A 343 28.42 -10.10 23.79
N LEU A 344 27.79 -9.15 23.08
CA LEU A 344 27.43 -9.36 21.68
C LEU A 344 28.69 -9.51 20.85
N THR A 345 28.67 -10.46 19.92
CA THR A 345 29.79 -10.77 19.04
C THR A 345 29.42 -10.64 17.57
N VAL A 346 30.43 -10.64 16.71
CA VAL A 346 30.30 -10.58 15.25
C VAL A 346 31.20 -11.65 14.65
N SER A 347 30.68 -12.36 13.66
CA SER A 347 31.44 -13.31 12.86
C SER A 347 31.87 -12.68 11.54
N PHE A 348 33.06 -13.08 11.05
CA PHE A 348 33.65 -12.47 9.87
C PHE A 348 34.10 -13.54 8.86
N GLY A 349 33.81 -13.29 7.58
CA GLY A 349 34.33 -14.02 6.44
C GLY A 349 35.22 -13.11 5.60
N VAL A 350 36.42 -13.56 5.26
CA VAL A 350 37.40 -12.79 4.51
C VAL A 350 37.74 -13.52 3.20
N ALA A 351 37.72 -12.79 2.09
CA ALA A 351 38.23 -13.28 0.80
C ALA A 351 39.05 -12.22 0.11
N THR A 352 40.03 -12.66 -0.70
CA THR A 352 40.90 -11.77 -1.48
C THR A 352 40.97 -12.20 -2.95
N ALA A 353 41.10 -11.23 -3.84
CA ALA A 353 41.34 -11.48 -5.25
C ALA A 353 42.36 -10.52 -5.83
N ARG A 354 43.02 -10.94 -6.92
CA ARG A 354 43.76 -10.02 -7.78
C ARG A 354 42.83 -9.32 -8.73
N LEU A 355 43.08 -8.03 -8.94
CA LEU A 355 42.39 -7.24 -9.93
C LEU A 355 43.06 -7.44 -11.29
N ASP A 356 42.60 -8.42 -12.04
CA ASP A 356 43.03 -8.72 -13.41
C ASP A 356 41.79 -8.84 -14.33
N GLU A 357 42.05 -9.16 -15.61
CA GLU A 357 40.97 -9.26 -16.62
C GLU A 357 39.92 -10.33 -16.29
N SER A 358 40.23 -11.28 -15.42
CA SER A 358 39.31 -12.34 -14.97
C SER A 358 38.51 -11.95 -13.71
N PHE A 359 38.81 -10.81 -13.09
CA PHE A 359 38.20 -10.38 -11.85
C PHE A 359 36.69 -10.18 -11.97
N ARG A 360 35.94 -10.81 -11.08
CA ARG A 360 34.51 -10.62 -10.87
C ARG A 360 34.23 -10.29 -9.42
N ALA A 361 33.62 -9.15 -9.18
CA ALA A 361 33.31 -8.69 -7.84
C ALA A 361 32.34 -9.64 -7.13
N GLU A 362 31.37 -10.18 -7.89
CA GLU A 362 30.37 -11.11 -7.37
C GLU A 362 31.00 -12.38 -6.81
N ASP A 363 31.98 -12.98 -7.54
CA ASP A 363 32.67 -14.20 -7.12
C ASP A 363 33.48 -13.96 -5.83
N LEU A 364 34.05 -12.75 -5.67
CA LEU A 364 34.82 -12.40 -4.48
C LEU A 364 33.87 -12.23 -3.25
N VAL A 365 32.72 -11.59 -3.44
CA VAL A 365 31.71 -11.46 -2.39
C VAL A 365 31.15 -12.82 -1.99
N GLU A 366 30.84 -13.70 -2.96
CA GLU A 366 30.38 -15.08 -2.70
C GLU A 366 31.37 -15.90 -1.90
N ARG A 367 32.68 -15.79 -2.19
CA ARG A 367 33.75 -16.47 -1.45
C ARG A 367 33.87 -15.95 0.00
N ALA A 368 33.71 -14.64 0.21
CA ALA A 368 33.68 -14.06 1.54
C ALA A 368 32.42 -14.49 2.34
N ASP A 369 31.27 -14.60 1.68
CA ASP A 369 30.04 -15.10 2.29
C ASP A 369 30.16 -16.58 2.70
N ALA A 370 30.74 -17.43 1.84
CA ALA A 370 31.01 -18.81 2.18
C ALA A 370 31.99 -18.92 3.38
N ALA A 371 32.97 -18.01 3.50
CA ALA A 371 33.86 -17.94 4.67
C ALA A 371 33.11 -17.50 5.93
N LEU A 372 32.21 -16.53 5.85
CA LEU A 372 31.36 -16.12 6.96
C LEU A 372 30.45 -17.27 7.42
N TYR A 373 29.87 -18.01 6.49
CA TYR A 373 29.06 -19.18 6.84
C TYR A 373 29.88 -20.18 7.67
N ARG A 374 31.13 -20.49 7.25
CA ARG A 374 32.04 -21.33 8.04
C ARG A 374 32.34 -20.73 9.43
N ALA A 375 32.48 -19.40 9.54
CA ALA A 375 32.69 -18.76 10.83
C ALA A 375 31.52 -18.99 11.78
N LYS A 376 30.28 -18.88 11.26
CA LYS A 376 29.07 -19.16 12.04
C LYS A 376 28.98 -20.63 12.48
N ASP A 377 29.37 -21.57 11.62
CA ASP A 377 29.39 -23.02 11.92
C ASP A 377 30.50 -23.37 12.92
N ASN A 378 31.64 -22.69 12.90
CA ASN A 378 32.77 -22.89 13.81
C ASN A 378 32.54 -22.35 15.23
N GLY A 379 31.33 -21.97 15.57
CA GLY A 379 30.91 -21.50 16.90
C GLY A 379 30.78 -20.00 17.04
N ARG A 380 30.83 -19.27 15.94
CA ARG A 380 30.72 -17.80 15.89
C ARG A 380 31.90 -17.06 16.53
N ASN A 381 31.79 -15.73 16.64
CA ASN A 381 32.82 -14.87 17.24
C ASN A 381 34.26 -15.20 16.73
N CYS A 382 34.40 -15.39 15.45
CA CYS A 382 35.68 -15.71 14.82
C CYS A 382 35.80 -15.16 13.40
N VAL A 383 37.01 -15.14 12.89
CA VAL A 383 37.35 -14.78 11.52
C VAL A 383 37.71 -16.03 10.75
N VAL A 384 37.13 -16.24 9.58
CA VAL A 384 37.52 -17.30 8.65
C VAL A 384 37.96 -16.68 7.34
N VAL A 385 39.13 -17.12 6.84
CA VAL A 385 39.67 -16.66 5.57
C VAL A 385 39.37 -17.72 4.51
N ASP A 386 38.95 -17.27 3.33
CA ASP A 386 38.74 -18.17 2.20
C ASP A 386 40.03 -18.85 1.78
N GLY A 387 39.96 -20.17 1.49
CA GLY A 387 41.14 -21.00 1.14
C GLY A 387 42.01 -21.43 2.32
N VAL A 388 41.65 -21.11 3.56
CA VAL A 388 42.33 -21.56 4.78
C VAL A 388 41.36 -22.38 5.62
N ASP A 389 41.70 -23.65 5.90
CA ASP A 389 40.82 -24.58 6.63
C ASP A 389 40.71 -24.32 8.15
N ALA A 390 41.47 -23.38 8.70
CA ALA A 390 41.50 -23.08 10.13
C ALA A 390 40.93 -21.67 10.41
N ALA A 391 40.00 -21.59 11.37
CA ALA A 391 39.58 -20.32 11.94
C ALA A 391 40.77 -19.69 12.71
N VAL A 392 41.06 -18.44 12.42
CA VAL A 392 41.99 -17.66 13.26
C VAL A 392 41.19 -17.24 14.50
N ARG A 393 41.63 -17.66 15.69
CA ARG A 393 40.99 -17.32 16.99
C ARG A 393 41.82 -16.27 17.71
#